data_ffc2293d3ece63d314bb52d880b9b339
#
_entry.id   ffc2293d3ece63d314bb52d880b9b339
#
_cell.length_a   1.000
_cell.length_b   1.000
_cell.length_c   1.000
_cell.angle_alpha   90.00
_cell.angle_beta   90.00
_cell.angle_gamma   90.00
#
_symmetry.space_group_name_H-M   'P 1'
#
loop_
_entity.id
_entity.type
_entity.pdbx_description
1 polymer ?
#
loop_
_entity_poly.entity_id
_entity_poly.type
_entity_poly.pdbx_seq_one_letter_code
_entity_poly.pdbx_strand_id
1 'polypeptide(L)'
;MPTGRKRQVTRILRVAEELERLYGVPRRSAKRSPPLETLIGTLLSQNTNDQNSYRAWLGLRRKFPGWEDVASASWQSVAAAIKVGGLKNQKAKRIKEILHRVKLDWGSYSLNALRKKTDDEVMEYLLSMKGIGEKTAACVLVFSLNRDVFPVDTHIHRICNRVGLVTTKSAEETYRAMKVLAPEKRGYSFHVNLIQFGREVCKAARPHCRQCPLFDECVFDRKEAFAAERSSSSGKRGARGDFLVTEHLAKVIR
;
A
#
# COMPACT_ATOMS: atom_id res chain seq x y z
N MET A 1 16.84 22.12 -19.15
CA MET A 1 16.18 20.82 -19.02
C MET A 1 14.76 20.83 -18.42
N PRO A 2 13.94 21.86 -18.69
CA PRO A 2 12.56 21.93 -18.16
C PRO A 2 11.55 21.10 -18.94
N THR A 3 11.86 20.72 -20.20
CA THR A 3 10.90 20.06 -21.12
C THR A 3 10.62 18.60 -20.78
N GLY A 4 11.58 17.84 -20.30
CA GLY A 4 11.39 16.41 -19.95
C GLY A 4 10.50 16.20 -18.73
N ARG A 5 10.72 16.95 -17.65
CA ARG A 5 9.92 16.85 -16.41
C ARG A 5 8.45 17.25 -16.63
N LYS A 6 8.19 18.31 -17.41
CA LYS A 6 6.83 18.71 -17.75
C LYS A 6 6.09 17.61 -18.52
N ARG A 7 6.74 16.99 -19.51
CA ARG A 7 6.15 15.85 -20.26
C ARG A 7 5.85 14.67 -19.36
N GLN A 8 6.73 14.35 -18.42
CA GLN A 8 6.54 13.26 -17.46
C GLN A 8 5.38 13.54 -16.53
N VAL A 9 5.27 14.72 -15.95
CA VAL A 9 4.14 15.12 -15.09
C VAL A 9 2.82 15.07 -15.87
N THR A 10 2.78 15.59 -17.11
CA THR A 10 1.59 15.52 -17.97
C THR A 10 1.17 14.07 -18.23
N ARG A 11 2.13 13.17 -18.46
CA ARG A 11 1.85 11.73 -18.65
C ARG A 11 1.27 11.10 -17.38
N ILE A 12 1.85 11.40 -16.21
CA ILE A 12 1.36 10.92 -14.93
C ILE A 12 -0.07 11.39 -14.67
N LEU A 13 -0.38 12.66 -14.95
CA LEU A 13 -1.72 13.20 -14.81
C LEU A 13 -2.73 12.47 -15.72
N ARG A 14 -2.40 12.25 -16.99
CA ARG A 14 -3.26 11.48 -17.91
C ARG A 14 -3.52 10.06 -17.42
N VAL A 15 -2.49 9.38 -16.92
CA VAL A 15 -2.65 8.04 -16.35
C VAL A 15 -3.54 8.07 -15.10
N ALA A 16 -3.38 9.08 -14.23
CA ALA A 16 -4.23 9.23 -13.05
C ALA A 16 -5.70 9.46 -13.42
N GLU A 17 -5.95 10.32 -14.41
CA GLU A 17 -7.29 10.63 -14.93
C GLU A 17 -7.95 9.40 -15.57
N GLU A 18 -7.20 8.62 -16.37
CA GLU A 18 -7.70 7.40 -16.98
C GLU A 18 -8.06 6.34 -15.94
N LEU A 19 -7.25 6.20 -14.89
CA LEU A 19 -7.56 5.30 -13.79
C LEU A 19 -8.74 5.77 -12.94
N GLU A 20 -8.91 7.08 -12.74
CA GLU A 20 -10.10 7.65 -12.09
C GLU A 20 -11.36 7.49 -12.95
N ARG A 21 -11.25 7.55 -14.28
CA ARG A 21 -12.35 7.23 -15.20
C ARG A 21 -12.76 5.76 -15.09
N LEU A 22 -11.79 4.85 -14.93
CA LEU A 22 -12.02 3.41 -14.85
C LEU A 22 -12.59 2.97 -13.50
N TYR A 23 -12.06 3.50 -12.40
CA TYR A 23 -12.33 3.05 -11.03
C TYR A 23 -13.08 4.08 -10.17
N GLY A 24 -13.21 5.30 -10.65
CA GLY A 24 -13.71 6.43 -9.88
C GLY A 24 -12.65 7.03 -8.96
N VAL A 25 -13.05 8.08 -8.26
CA VAL A 25 -12.22 8.72 -7.22
C VAL A 25 -12.56 8.07 -5.88
N PRO A 26 -11.67 7.27 -5.29
CA PRO A 26 -11.95 6.57 -4.03
C PRO A 26 -12.13 7.57 -2.90
N ARG A 27 -13.22 7.42 -2.15
CA ARG A 27 -13.49 8.27 -0.99
C ARG A 27 -12.63 7.86 0.20
N ARG A 28 -12.01 8.82 0.85
CA ARG A 28 -11.34 8.58 2.13
C ARG A 28 -12.38 8.32 3.21
N SER A 29 -12.14 7.33 4.09
CA SER A 29 -13.02 7.12 5.25
C SER A 29 -13.03 8.36 6.16
N ALA A 30 -14.23 8.76 6.60
CA ALA A 30 -14.37 9.83 7.59
C ALA A 30 -13.73 9.43 8.94
N LYS A 31 -13.87 8.16 9.33
CA LYS A 31 -13.21 7.59 10.50
C LYS A 31 -11.82 7.08 10.11
N ARG A 32 -10.79 7.72 10.62
CA ARG A 32 -9.41 7.35 10.37
C ARG A 32 -8.91 6.37 11.40
N SER A 33 -8.23 5.37 10.93
CA SER A 33 -7.57 4.40 11.79
C SER A 33 -6.46 5.06 12.61
N PRO A 34 -6.28 4.65 13.87
CA PRO A 34 -5.14 5.09 14.66
C PRO A 34 -3.81 4.75 13.95
N PRO A 35 -2.78 5.62 14.02
CA PRO A 35 -1.52 5.39 13.30
C PRO A 35 -0.82 4.08 13.69
N LEU A 36 -0.87 3.67 14.95
CA LEU A 36 -0.29 2.39 15.39
C LEU A 36 -1.01 1.19 14.77
N GLU A 37 -2.32 1.26 14.63
CA GLU A 37 -3.10 0.19 13.98
C GLU A 37 -2.74 0.07 12.49
N THR A 38 -2.64 1.20 11.80
CA THR A 38 -2.21 1.20 10.40
C THR A 38 -0.79 0.67 10.23
N LEU A 39 0.13 1.05 11.14
CA LEU A 39 1.50 0.56 11.14
C LEU A 39 1.56 -0.97 11.26
N ILE A 40 0.87 -1.53 12.26
CA ILE A 40 0.86 -2.98 12.50
C ILE A 40 0.06 -3.72 11.42
N GLY A 41 -1.08 -3.18 10.97
CA GLY A 41 -1.84 -3.74 9.86
C GLY A 41 -1.03 -3.82 8.56
N THR A 42 -0.27 -2.76 8.25
CA THR A 42 0.64 -2.73 7.10
C THR A 42 1.81 -3.71 7.26
N LEU A 43 2.36 -3.86 8.47
CA LEU A 43 3.37 -4.88 8.76
C LEU A 43 2.80 -6.30 8.52
N LEU A 44 1.58 -6.56 8.95
CA LEU A 44 0.91 -7.86 8.73
C LEU A 44 0.68 -8.15 7.24
N SER A 45 0.50 -7.12 6.40
CA SER A 45 0.31 -7.29 4.95
C SER A 45 1.61 -7.55 4.17
N GLN A 46 2.79 -7.42 4.78
CA GLN A 46 4.06 -7.71 4.11
C GLN A 46 4.17 -9.19 3.74
N ASN A 47 4.61 -9.47 2.49
CA ASN A 47 4.85 -10.83 1.97
C ASN A 47 3.66 -11.80 2.16
N THR A 48 2.44 -11.29 1.98
CA THR A 48 1.21 -12.08 2.00
C THR A 48 0.14 -11.42 1.14
N ASN A 49 -0.98 -12.12 0.92
CA ASN A 49 -2.14 -11.53 0.26
C ASN A 49 -3.07 -10.84 1.27
N ASP A 50 -3.98 -10.00 0.75
CA ASP A 50 -4.89 -9.21 1.59
C ASP A 50 -5.80 -10.07 2.46
N GLN A 51 -6.32 -11.17 1.93
CA GLN A 51 -7.20 -12.05 2.68
C GLN A 51 -6.50 -12.66 3.91
N ASN A 52 -5.26 -13.09 3.73
CA ASN A 52 -4.47 -13.64 4.82
C ASN A 52 -4.01 -12.56 5.80
N SER A 53 -3.66 -11.37 5.34
CA SER A 53 -3.32 -10.25 6.23
C SER A 53 -4.53 -9.84 7.09
N TYR A 54 -5.72 -9.81 6.49
CA TYR A 54 -6.97 -9.53 7.21
C TYR A 54 -7.27 -10.58 8.28
N ARG A 55 -7.19 -11.87 7.91
CA ARG A 55 -7.38 -12.96 8.88
C ARG A 55 -6.37 -12.90 10.03
N ALA A 56 -5.12 -12.54 9.72
CA ALA A 56 -4.08 -12.36 10.74
C ALA A 56 -4.41 -11.20 11.68
N TRP A 57 -4.88 -10.07 11.14
CA TRP A 57 -5.35 -8.94 11.93
C TRP A 57 -6.51 -9.34 12.85
N LEU A 58 -7.55 -9.95 12.29
CA LEU A 58 -8.69 -10.43 13.10
C LEU A 58 -8.27 -11.42 14.17
N GLY A 59 -7.34 -12.33 13.85
CA GLY A 59 -6.78 -13.28 14.81
C GLY A 59 -6.04 -12.58 15.95
N LEU A 60 -5.25 -11.54 15.62
CA LEU A 60 -4.56 -10.72 16.60
C LEU A 60 -5.54 -10.00 17.53
N ARG A 61 -6.52 -9.27 16.95
CA ARG A 61 -7.48 -8.45 17.72
C ARG A 61 -8.48 -9.27 18.52
N ARG A 62 -8.85 -10.47 18.04
CA ARG A 62 -9.72 -11.39 18.80
C ARG A 62 -9.01 -11.93 20.02
N LYS A 63 -7.72 -12.26 19.90
CA LYS A 63 -6.96 -12.83 21.00
C LYS A 63 -6.46 -11.78 21.98
N PHE A 64 -6.18 -10.57 21.49
CA PHE A 64 -5.61 -9.46 22.24
C PHE A 64 -6.41 -8.17 21.94
N PRO A 65 -7.44 -7.84 22.74
CA PRO A 65 -8.25 -6.65 22.52
C PRO A 65 -7.46 -5.34 22.62
N GLY A 66 -6.53 -5.25 23.59
CA GLY A 66 -5.65 -4.10 23.83
C GLY A 66 -4.24 -4.31 23.28
N TRP A 67 -3.52 -3.23 23.08
CA TRP A 67 -2.09 -3.27 22.75
C TRP A 67 -1.23 -3.68 23.95
N GLU A 68 -1.71 -3.39 25.14
CA GLU A 68 -1.14 -3.86 26.42
C GLU A 68 -1.10 -5.39 26.47
N ASP A 69 -2.20 -6.04 26.03
CA ASP A 69 -2.28 -7.50 25.99
C ASP A 69 -1.28 -8.10 25.00
N VAL A 70 -1.13 -7.46 23.82
CA VAL A 70 -0.10 -7.86 22.83
C VAL A 70 1.29 -7.66 23.42
N ALA A 71 1.53 -6.54 24.10
CA ALA A 71 2.82 -6.19 24.65
C ALA A 71 3.25 -7.11 25.81
N SER A 72 2.34 -7.55 26.68
CA SER A 72 2.60 -8.46 27.78
C SER A 72 2.72 -9.93 27.36
N ALA A 73 2.02 -10.33 26.28
CA ALA A 73 2.04 -11.70 25.80
C ALA A 73 3.43 -12.13 25.30
N SER A 74 3.73 -13.44 25.34
CA SER A 74 4.92 -13.99 24.69
C SER A 74 4.84 -13.80 23.18
N TRP A 75 5.98 -13.63 22.51
CA TRP A 75 6.01 -13.51 21.06
C TRP A 75 5.46 -14.76 20.36
N GLN A 76 5.61 -15.95 20.95
CA GLN A 76 5.04 -17.20 20.45
C GLN A 76 3.51 -17.16 20.43
N SER A 77 2.90 -16.59 21.48
CA SER A 77 1.46 -16.40 21.59
C SER A 77 0.93 -15.42 20.52
N VAL A 78 1.68 -14.33 20.26
CA VAL A 78 1.39 -13.39 19.18
C VAL A 78 1.55 -14.07 17.82
N ALA A 79 2.62 -14.82 17.60
CA ALA A 79 2.86 -15.57 16.36
C ALA A 79 1.75 -16.57 16.04
N ALA A 80 1.24 -17.27 17.07
CA ALA A 80 0.11 -18.17 16.90
C ALA A 80 -1.16 -17.44 16.44
N ALA A 81 -1.43 -16.25 16.96
CA ALA A 81 -2.60 -15.45 16.57
C ALA A 81 -2.56 -14.97 15.11
N ILE A 82 -1.37 -14.68 14.59
CA ILE A 82 -1.17 -14.13 13.24
C ILE A 82 -0.68 -15.16 12.22
N LYS A 83 -0.74 -16.46 12.53
CA LYS A 83 -0.09 -17.55 11.75
C LYS A 83 -0.46 -17.55 10.26
N VAL A 84 -1.71 -17.22 9.94
CA VAL A 84 -2.24 -17.21 8.57
C VAL A 84 -1.60 -16.13 7.68
N GLY A 85 -1.04 -15.07 8.27
CA GLY A 85 -0.42 -13.95 7.56
C GLY A 85 1.00 -14.22 7.03
N GLY A 86 1.54 -15.42 7.22
CA GLY A 86 2.93 -15.75 6.84
C GLY A 86 3.99 -15.04 7.69
N LEU A 87 5.22 -15.53 7.66
CA LEU A 87 6.37 -14.98 8.42
C LEU A 87 6.03 -14.69 9.90
N LYS A 88 5.17 -15.53 10.50
CA LYS A 88 4.54 -15.30 11.80
C LYS A 88 5.53 -14.97 12.92
N ASN A 89 6.65 -15.68 12.99
CA ASN A 89 7.65 -15.50 14.04
C ASN A 89 8.36 -14.14 13.91
N GLN A 90 8.76 -13.78 12.70
CA GLN A 90 9.42 -12.51 12.42
C GLN A 90 8.46 -11.34 12.67
N LYS A 91 7.21 -11.43 12.16
CA LYS A 91 6.18 -10.40 12.38
C LYS A 91 5.84 -10.22 13.85
N ALA A 92 5.67 -11.32 14.60
CA ALA A 92 5.36 -11.26 16.03
C ALA A 92 6.47 -10.57 16.85
N LYS A 93 7.73 -10.95 16.62
CA LYS A 93 8.87 -10.28 17.26
C LYS A 93 8.89 -8.78 16.92
N ARG A 94 8.66 -8.46 15.64
CA ARG A 94 8.62 -7.08 15.18
C ARG A 94 7.50 -6.26 15.82
N ILE A 95 6.28 -6.82 15.92
CA ILE A 95 5.16 -6.17 16.62
C ILE A 95 5.53 -5.85 18.06
N LYS A 96 6.15 -6.80 18.75
CA LYS A 96 6.61 -6.60 20.16
C LYS A 96 7.65 -5.49 20.26
N GLU A 97 8.63 -5.45 19.36
CA GLU A 97 9.67 -4.41 19.29
C GLU A 97 9.04 -3.03 19.05
N ILE A 98 8.10 -2.93 18.10
CA ILE A 98 7.38 -1.68 17.82
C ILE A 98 6.59 -1.22 19.05
N LEU A 99 5.82 -2.11 19.70
CA LEU A 99 5.05 -1.76 20.89
C LEU A 99 5.93 -1.31 22.04
N HIS A 100 7.04 -2.01 22.27
CA HIS A 100 8.02 -1.62 23.28
C HIS A 100 8.58 -0.21 23.02
N ARG A 101 9.01 0.06 21.78
CA ARG A 101 9.53 1.37 21.37
C ARG A 101 8.48 2.47 21.51
N VAL A 102 7.26 2.23 21.07
CA VAL A 102 6.14 3.19 21.17
C VAL A 102 5.84 3.50 22.64
N LYS A 103 5.81 2.49 23.53
CA LYS A 103 5.58 2.71 24.95
C LYS A 103 6.70 3.51 25.60
N LEU A 104 7.95 3.23 25.23
CA LEU A 104 9.13 3.94 25.73
C LEU A 104 9.11 5.42 25.31
N ASP A 105 8.86 5.69 24.02
CA ASP A 105 8.95 7.03 23.47
C ASP A 105 7.75 7.93 23.84
N TRP A 106 6.56 7.34 23.99
CA TRP A 106 5.29 8.09 24.13
C TRP A 106 4.55 7.80 25.43
N GLY A 107 5.06 6.97 26.31
CA GLY A 107 4.41 6.61 27.58
C GLY A 107 3.12 5.78 27.43
N SER A 108 2.65 5.55 26.20
CA SER A 108 1.41 4.84 25.88
C SER A 108 1.54 4.06 24.59
N TYR A 109 0.65 3.10 24.33
CA TYR A 109 0.57 2.39 23.05
C TYR A 109 -0.23 3.18 22.02
N SER A 110 0.23 4.43 21.76
CA SER A 110 -0.43 5.34 20.82
C SER A 110 0.60 6.15 20.03
N LEU A 111 0.36 6.28 18.73
CA LEU A 111 1.12 7.15 17.84
C LEU A 111 0.32 8.39 17.42
N ASN A 112 -0.76 8.73 18.14
CA ASN A 112 -1.59 9.88 17.81
C ASN A 112 -0.84 11.22 17.84
N ALA A 113 0.21 11.34 18.65
CA ALA A 113 1.07 12.51 18.69
C ALA A 113 1.74 12.82 17.35
N LEU A 114 1.93 11.81 16.48
CA LEU A 114 2.45 12.00 15.12
C LEU A 114 1.55 12.90 14.25
N ARG A 115 0.29 13.10 14.61
CA ARG A 115 -0.62 14.03 13.92
C ARG A 115 -0.15 15.49 13.95
N LYS A 116 0.65 15.85 14.97
CA LYS A 116 1.21 17.19 15.17
C LYS A 116 2.60 17.38 14.55
N LYS A 117 3.16 16.29 13.99
CA LYS A 117 4.49 16.26 13.39
C LYS A 117 4.44 16.54 11.89
N THR A 118 5.53 17.04 11.33
CA THR A 118 5.72 17.16 9.89
C THR A 118 5.84 15.77 9.22
N ASP A 119 5.67 15.69 7.92
CA ASP A 119 5.78 14.42 7.18
C ASP A 119 7.19 13.85 7.28
N ASP A 120 8.22 14.68 7.25
CA ASP A 120 9.62 14.26 7.37
C ASP A 120 9.92 13.74 8.79
N GLU A 121 9.46 14.41 9.86
CA GLU A 121 9.59 13.92 11.23
C GLU A 121 8.88 12.57 11.43
N VAL A 122 7.70 12.39 10.83
CA VAL A 122 6.97 11.12 10.88
C VAL A 122 7.73 10.02 10.13
N MET A 123 8.25 10.34 8.94
CA MET A 123 9.05 9.40 8.17
C MET A 123 10.30 8.98 8.93
N GLU A 124 11.07 9.94 9.47
CA GLU A 124 12.28 9.68 10.23
C GLU A 124 12.01 8.79 11.44
N TYR A 125 10.97 9.13 12.23
CA TYR A 125 10.57 8.33 13.39
C TYR A 125 10.20 6.89 13.02
N LEU A 126 9.34 6.72 12.00
CA LEU A 126 8.90 5.39 11.61
C LEU A 126 10.01 4.56 10.97
N LEU A 127 10.87 5.17 10.15
CA LEU A 127 12.01 4.50 9.52
C LEU A 127 13.09 4.09 10.53
N SER A 128 13.19 4.75 11.70
CA SER A 128 14.07 4.34 12.78
C SER A 128 13.71 2.98 13.40
N MET A 129 12.47 2.50 13.16
CA MET A 129 12.00 1.21 13.63
C MET A 129 12.45 0.09 12.70
N LYS A 130 13.11 -0.91 13.23
CA LYS A 130 13.57 -2.06 12.44
C LYS A 130 12.42 -2.75 11.70
N GLY A 131 12.54 -2.96 10.38
CA GLY A 131 11.54 -3.62 9.52
C GLY A 131 10.40 -2.72 9.06
N ILE A 132 10.49 -1.43 9.33
CA ILE A 132 9.62 -0.41 8.75
C ILE A 132 10.38 0.29 7.63
N GLY A 133 9.93 0.09 6.39
CA GLY A 133 10.48 0.75 5.21
C GLY A 133 9.60 1.91 4.74
N GLU A 134 10.10 2.64 3.73
CA GLU A 134 9.45 3.83 3.15
C GLU A 134 7.97 3.58 2.81
N LYS A 135 7.64 2.44 2.20
CA LYS A 135 6.25 2.06 1.89
C LYS A 135 5.36 1.98 3.12
N THR A 136 5.84 1.37 4.19
CA THR A 136 5.05 1.19 5.43
C THR A 136 4.83 2.52 6.14
N ALA A 137 5.87 3.34 6.23
CA ALA A 137 5.79 4.68 6.80
C ALA A 137 4.86 5.58 5.98
N ALA A 138 4.96 5.58 4.64
CA ALA A 138 4.09 6.33 3.76
C ALA A 138 2.61 5.88 3.87
N CYS A 139 2.33 4.59 4.13
CA CYS A 139 0.97 4.13 4.41
C CYS A 139 0.39 4.76 5.68
N VAL A 140 1.18 4.90 6.75
CA VAL A 140 0.73 5.60 7.97
C VAL A 140 0.39 7.06 7.67
N LEU A 141 1.24 7.75 6.92
CA LEU A 141 1.00 9.14 6.49
C LEU A 141 -0.32 9.28 5.72
N VAL A 142 -0.53 8.43 4.71
CA VAL A 142 -1.71 8.51 3.84
C VAL A 142 -2.99 8.10 4.56
N PHE A 143 -3.00 6.92 5.20
CA PHE A 143 -4.23 6.30 5.67
C PHE A 143 -4.65 6.76 7.07
N SER A 144 -3.70 7.09 7.94
CA SER A 144 -3.99 7.54 9.31
C SER A 144 -3.87 9.04 9.49
N LEU A 145 -2.83 9.65 8.92
CA LEU A 145 -2.55 11.06 9.10
C LEU A 145 -3.15 11.95 8.01
N ASN A 146 -3.72 11.36 6.96
CA ASN A 146 -4.37 12.04 5.83
C ASN A 146 -3.44 12.98 5.06
N ARG A 147 -2.17 12.61 4.96
CA ARG A 147 -1.19 13.37 4.21
C ARG A 147 -1.26 13.03 2.71
N ASP A 148 -0.87 13.98 1.88
CA ASP A 148 -0.80 13.78 0.43
C ASP A 148 0.55 13.17 0.04
N VAL A 149 0.70 11.89 0.36
CA VAL A 149 1.89 11.10 0.06
C VAL A 149 1.48 9.95 -0.86
N PHE A 150 2.42 9.47 -1.67
CA PHE A 150 2.19 8.40 -2.63
C PHE A 150 2.99 7.14 -2.27
N PRO A 151 2.44 6.22 -1.47
CA PRO A 151 3.13 4.97 -1.15
C PRO A 151 3.35 4.12 -2.40
N VAL A 152 4.51 3.48 -2.51
CA VAL A 152 4.84 2.59 -3.62
C VAL A 152 5.03 1.17 -3.12
N ASP A 153 4.24 0.25 -3.68
CA ASP A 153 4.39 -1.18 -3.48
C ASP A 153 4.89 -1.88 -4.76
N THR A 154 4.94 -3.19 -4.76
CA THR A 154 5.39 -3.98 -5.91
C THR A 154 4.45 -3.85 -7.12
N HIS A 155 3.14 -3.60 -6.91
CA HIS A 155 2.20 -3.35 -8.01
C HIS A 155 2.49 -2.01 -8.65
N ILE A 156 2.59 -0.97 -7.85
CA ILE A 156 2.83 0.41 -8.30
C ILE A 156 4.19 0.51 -8.97
N HIS A 157 5.26 -0.04 -8.35
CA HIS A 157 6.59 -0.10 -8.97
C HIS A 157 6.54 -0.72 -10.36
N ARG A 158 5.91 -1.89 -10.50
CA ARG A 158 5.77 -2.57 -11.79
C ARG A 158 5.02 -1.71 -12.81
N ILE A 159 3.89 -1.13 -12.43
CA ILE A 159 3.05 -0.35 -13.34
C ILE A 159 3.77 0.93 -13.76
N CYS A 160 4.35 1.67 -12.82
CA CYS A 160 5.08 2.91 -13.12
C CYS A 160 6.20 2.67 -14.15
N ASN A 161 6.93 1.55 -14.04
CA ASN A 161 7.95 1.19 -15.02
C ASN A 161 7.35 0.72 -16.36
N ARG A 162 6.32 -0.15 -16.34
CA ARG A 162 5.69 -0.65 -17.58
C ARG A 162 4.98 0.43 -18.38
N VAL A 163 4.37 1.41 -17.70
CA VAL A 163 3.72 2.54 -18.36
C VAL A 163 4.71 3.65 -18.68
N GLY A 164 5.98 3.54 -18.24
CA GLY A 164 7.04 4.52 -18.53
C GLY A 164 6.84 5.84 -17.78
N LEU A 165 6.26 5.79 -16.59
CA LEU A 165 6.19 6.95 -15.70
C LEU A 165 7.56 7.23 -15.07
N VAL A 166 8.29 6.17 -14.77
CA VAL A 166 9.68 6.19 -14.28
C VAL A 166 10.45 5.01 -14.86
N THR A 167 11.77 5.05 -14.71
CA THR A 167 12.68 3.93 -15.00
C THR A 167 13.52 3.69 -13.76
N THR A 168 13.14 2.68 -12.95
CA THR A 168 13.73 2.42 -11.64
C THR A 168 13.87 0.92 -11.40
N LYS A 169 14.84 0.53 -10.57
CA LYS A 169 15.17 -0.88 -10.31
C LYS A 169 14.45 -1.44 -9.07
N SER A 170 14.01 -0.57 -8.15
CA SER A 170 13.36 -0.99 -6.91
C SER A 170 12.12 -0.14 -6.60
N ALA A 171 11.28 -0.63 -5.69
CA ALA A 171 10.11 0.11 -5.21
C ALA A 171 10.51 1.38 -4.44
N GLU A 172 11.63 1.33 -3.73
CA GLU A 172 12.21 2.46 -3.01
C GLU A 172 12.66 3.56 -3.97
N GLU A 173 13.36 3.20 -5.06
CA GLU A 173 13.73 4.16 -6.10
C GLU A 173 12.50 4.77 -6.76
N THR A 174 11.47 3.95 -7.03
CA THR A 174 10.19 4.43 -7.57
C THR A 174 9.52 5.40 -6.60
N TYR A 175 9.50 5.09 -5.30
CA TYR A 175 8.96 5.98 -4.27
C TYR A 175 9.65 7.35 -4.29
N ARG A 176 10.99 7.37 -4.29
CA ARG A 176 11.76 8.62 -4.32
C ARG A 176 11.51 9.43 -5.60
N ALA A 177 11.47 8.77 -6.74
CA ALA A 177 11.14 9.43 -8.01
C ALA A 177 9.71 10.00 -8.01
N MET A 178 8.75 9.23 -7.52
CA MET A 178 7.34 9.64 -7.48
C MET A 178 7.03 10.66 -6.37
N LYS A 179 7.86 10.79 -5.32
CA LYS A 179 7.68 11.81 -4.27
C LYS A 179 7.55 13.23 -4.85
N VAL A 180 8.24 13.50 -5.97
CA VAL A 180 8.25 14.82 -6.63
C VAL A 180 7.45 14.87 -7.93
N LEU A 181 6.89 13.75 -8.37
CA LEU A 181 6.17 13.62 -9.64
C LEU A 181 4.70 13.26 -9.45
N ALA A 182 4.32 12.66 -8.31
CA ALA A 182 2.95 12.26 -8.05
C ALA A 182 1.99 13.46 -8.14
N PRO A 183 0.75 13.25 -8.64
CA PRO A 183 -0.20 14.34 -8.80
C PRO A 183 -0.58 14.92 -7.43
N GLU A 184 -0.41 16.21 -7.26
CA GLU A 184 -0.82 16.91 -6.04
C GLU A 184 -2.30 16.67 -5.73
N LYS A 185 -2.60 16.46 -4.45
CA LYS A 185 -3.94 16.17 -3.91
C LYS A 185 -4.59 14.89 -4.43
N ARG A 186 -3.88 14.13 -5.28
CA ARG A 186 -4.34 12.86 -5.85
C ARG A 186 -3.50 11.65 -5.39
N GLY A 187 -2.50 11.82 -4.53
CA GLY A 187 -1.61 10.73 -4.09
C GLY A 187 -2.39 9.52 -3.56
N TYR A 188 -3.47 9.76 -2.83
CA TYR A 188 -4.36 8.70 -2.33
C TYR A 188 -5.14 7.99 -3.45
N SER A 189 -5.87 8.71 -4.30
CA SER A 189 -6.68 8.10 -5.37
C SER A 189 -5.79 7.36 -6.36
N PHE A 190 -4.67 7.95 -6.72
CA PHE A 190 -3.71 7.38 -7.63
C PHE A 190 -3.10 6.08 -7.08
N HIS A 191 -2.72 6.07 -5.79
CA HIS A 191 -2.24 4.85 -5.11
C HIS A 191 -3.27 3.72 -5.15
N VAL A 192 -4.51 4.01 -4.73
CA VAL A 192 -5.58 3.00 -4.64
C VAL A 192 -5.91 2.43 -6.03
N ASN A 193 -6.08 3.31 -7.01
CA ASN A 193 -6.44 2.91 -8.36
C ASN A 193 -5.32 2.12 -9.05
N LEU A 194 -4.06 2.49 -8.84
CA LEU A 194 -2.91 1.73 -9.36
C LEU A 194 -2.82 0.32 -8.76
N ILE A 195 -3.09 0.17 -7.47
CA ILE A 195 -3.12 -1.17 -6.86
C ILE A 195 -4.24 -2.01 -7.48
N GLN A 196 -5.45 -1.46 -7.62
CA GLN A 196 -6.57 -2.16 -8.25
C GLN A 196 -6.25 -2.54 -9.69
N PHE A 197 -5.72 -1.60 -10.47
CA PHE A 197 -5.26 -1.84 -11.83
C PHE A 197 -4.19 -2.93 -11.92
N GLY A 198 -3.26 -2.97 -10.98
CA GLY A 198 -2.22 -3.99 -10.88
C GLY A 198 -2.71 -5.39 -10.56
N ARG A 199 -3.86 -5.49 -9.90
CA ARG A 199 -4.53 -6.75 -9.57
C ARG A 199 -5.43 -7.26 -10.69
N GLU A 200 -6.12 -6.37 -11.35
CA GLU A 200 -7.13 -6.73 -12.34
C GLU A 200 -6.57 -6.79 -13.76
N VAL A 201 -5.80 -5.80 -14.16
CA VAL A 201 -5.33 -5.60 -15.54
C VAL A 201 -3.83 -5.85 -15.68
N CYS A 202 -3.00 -5.01 -15.07
CA CYS A 202 -1.54 -5.07 -15.22
C CYS A 202 -0.92 -6.09 -14.26
N LYS A 203 -1.32 -7.37 -14.37
CA LYS A 203 -0.81 -8.47 -13.53
C LYS A 203 0.68 -8.72 -13.77
N ALA A 204 1.37 -9.29 -12.76
CA ALA A 204 2.81 -9.54 -12.85
C ALA A 204 3.16 -10.53 -13.97
N ALA A 205 2.57 -11.74 -13.91
CA ALA A 205 2.90 -12.84 -14.84
C ALA A 205 2.11 -12.77 -16.15
N ARG A 206 0.79 -12.53 -16.09
CA ARG A 206 -0.10 -12.50 -17.27
C ARG A 206 -0.95 -11.25 -17.25
N PRO A 207 -0.42 -10.10 -17.73
CA PRO A 207 -1.19 -8.87 -17.83
C PRO A 207 -2.25 -8.97 -18.93
N HIS A 208 -3.39 -8.35 -18.72
CA HIS A 208 -4.50 -8.31 -19.68
C HIS A 208 -4.32 -7.13 -20.66
N CYS A 209 -3.23 -7.16 -21.43
CA CYS A 209 -2.84 -6.04 -22.30
C CYS A 209 -3.88 -5.71 -23.37
N ARG A 210 -4.62 -6.69 -23.91
CA ARG A 210 -5.69 -6.48 -24.89
C ARG A 210 -6.81 -5.56 -24.39
N GLN A 211 -7.08 -5.54 -23.10
CA GLN A 211 -8.14 -4.74 -22.48
C GLN A 211 -7.58 -3.55 -21.66
N CYS A 212 -6.29 -3.28 -21.81
CA CYS A 212 -5.62 -2.29 -21.01
C CYS A 212 -5.92 -0.88 -21.52
N PRO A 213 -6.56 0.00 -20.73
CA PRO A 213 -6.81 1.38 -21.15
C PRO A 213 -5.56 2.22 -21.30
N LEU A 214 -4.42 1.75 -20.74
CA LEU A 214 -3.13 2.41 -20.85
C LEU A 214 -2.22 1.76 -21.91
N PHE A 215 -2.79 0.98 -22.85
CA PHE A 215 -2.02 0.21 -23.82
C PHE A 215 -1.12 1.10 -24.67
N ASP A 216 -1.67 2.19 -25.21
CA ASP A 216 -0.93 3.11 -26.09
C ASP A 216 0.19 3.86 -25.36
N GLU A 217 -0.02 4.19 -24.10
CA GLU A 217 0.96 4.85 -23.23
C GLU A 217 2.06 3.87 -22.72
N CYS A 218 1.81 2.57 -22.80
CA CYS A 218 2.62 1.54 -22.17
C CYS A 218 3.92 1.29 -22.97
N VAL A 219 5.06 1.26 -22.28
CA VAL A 219 6.38 0.97 -22.87
C VAL A 219 6.86 -0.45 -22.57
N PHE A 220 6.00 -1.31 -22.03
CA PHE A 220 6.33 -2.69 -21.74
C PHE A 220 6.57 -3.46 -23.04
N ASP A 221 7.77 -3.98 -23.19
CA ASP A 221 8.27 -4.64 -24.40
C ASP A 221 7.44 -5.83 -24.88
N ARG A 222 6.78 -6.53 -23.93
CA ARG A 222 5.95 -7.70 -24.21
C ARG A 222 4.45 -7.41 -24.33
N LYS A 223 4.03 -6.14 -24.33
CA LYS A 223 2.61 -5.78 -24.34
C LYS A 223 1.85 -6.33 -25.53
N GLU A 224 2.46 -6.28 -26.72
CA GLU A 224 1.86 -6.78 -27.98
C GLU A 224 1.67 -8.30 -27.93
N ALA A 225 2.65 -9.05 -27.43
CA ALA A 225 2.55 -10.49 -27.27
C ALA A 225 1.40 -10.87 -26.35
N PHE A 226 1.25 -10.20 -25.19
CA PHE A 226 0.13 -10.43 -24.29
C PHE A 226 -1.22 -9.93 -24.81
N ALA A 227 -1.23 -8.95 -25.71
CA ALA A 227 -2.47 -8.49 -26.37
C ALA A 227 -2.94 -9.47 -27.45
N ALA A 228 -2.01 -10.16 -28.12
CA ALA A 228 -2.30 -11.17 -29.13
C ALA A 228 -2.72 -12.52 -28.55
N GLU A 229 -2.37 -12.82 -27.29
CA GLU A 229 -2.80 -14.07 -26.63
C GLU A 229 -4.34 -14.14 -26.60
N ARG A 230 -4.92 -15.17 -27.22
CA ARG A 230 -6.35 -15.45 -27.09
C ARG A 230 -6.66 -15.78 -25.64
N SER A 231 -7.57 -15.05 -25.01
CA SER A 231 -8.03 -15.37 -23.66
C SER A 231 -8.71 -16.75 -23.68
N SER A 232 -8.04 -17.74 -23.13
CA SER A 232 -8.58 -19.11 -22.97
C SER A 232 -9.61 -19.21 -21.84
N SER A 233 -10.15 -18.10 -21.36
CA SER A 233 -11.26 -18.09 -20.42
C SER A 233 -12.04 -16.78 -20.54
N SER A 234 -13.34 -16.91 -20.81
CA SER A 234 -14.34 -15.89 -20.55
C SER A 234 -14.37 -15.61 -19.05
N GLY A 235 -13.41 -14.82 -18.59
CA GLY A 235 -13.44 -14.28 -17.23
C GLY A 235 -14.68 -13.40 -17.13
N LYS A 236 -15.72 -13.88 -16.45
CA LYS A 236 -16.84 -13.07 -15.98
C LYS A 236 -16.23 -11.77 -15.45
N ARG A 237 -16.65 -10.62 -15.99
CA ARG A 237 -16.44 -9.34 -15.32
C ARG A 237 -16.94 -9.56 -13.91
N GLY A 238 -16.03 -9.71 -12.96
CA GLY A 238 -16.40 -9.80 -11.58
C GLY A 238 -17.26 -8.58 -11.30
N ALA A 239 -18.48 -8.84 -10.81
CA ALA A 239 -19.32 -7.80 -10.27
C ALA A 239 -18.43 -6.90 -9.42
N ARG A 240 -18.66 -5.58 -9.48
CA ARG A 240 -17.99 -4.58 -8.64
C ARG A 240 -17.99 -5.09 -7.21
N GLY A 241 -17.01 -5.93 -6.89
CA GLY A 241 -16.75 -6.33 -5.54
C GLY A 241 -16.10 -5.13 -4.88
N ASP A 242 -16.72 -4.63 -3.83
CA ASP A 242 -16.25 -3.58 -2.94
C ASP A 242 -14.93 -3.98 -2.24
N PHE A 243 -13.88 -4.25 -3.00
CA PHE A 243 -12.54 -4.55 -2.53
C PHE A 243 -11.61 -3.36 -2.73
N LEU A 244 -11.97 -2.25 -2.14
CA LEU A 244 -11.04 -1.16 -1.93
C LEU A 244 -9.99 -1.61 -0.90
N VAL A 245 -8.71 -1.52 -1.26
CA VAL A 245 -7.56 -1.70 -0.33
C VAL A 245 -7.75 -0.84 0.91
N THR A 246 -8.41 0.30 0.75
CA THR A 246 -8.81 1.22 1.82
C THR A 246 -9.94 0.69 2.69
N GLU A 247 -10.93 0.00 2.13
CA GLU A 247 -11.93 -0.68 2.92
C GLU A 247 -11.34 -1.91 3.60
N HIS A 248 -10.34 -2.55 3.02
CA HIS A 248 -9.68 -3.68 3.63
C HIS A 248 -8.80 -3.24 4.81
N LEU A 249 -7.97 -2.20 4.67
CA LEU A 249 -7.31 -1.57 5.81
C LEU A 249 -8.31 -0.91 6.76
N ALA A 250 -9.37 -0.28 6.25
CA ALA A 250 -10.45 0.26 7.08
C ALA A 250 -11.37 -0.81 7.67
N LYS A 251 -11.56 -1.97 7.02
CA LYS A 251 -12.20 -3.16 7.59
C LYS A 251 -11.27 -3.95 8.51
N VAL A 252 -9.96 -3.90 8.25
CA VAL A 252 -8.91 -4.47 9.12
C VAL A 252 -8.86 -3.72 10.45
N ILE A 253 -9.31 -2.47 10.48
CA ILE A 253 -9.12 -1.53 11.59
C ILE A 253 -10.48 -1.09 12.20
N ARG A 254 -11.62 -1.65 11.77
CA ARG A 254 -12.91 -1.59 12.49
C ARG A 254 -13.00 -2.77 13.46
#